data_bb4f3eb66739c50c8357b05045573d4b
#
_entry.id   bb4f3eb66739c50c8357b05045573d4b
#
_cell.length_a   1.000
_cell.length_b   1.000
_cell.length_c   1.000
_cell.angle_alpha   90.00
_cell.angle_beta   90.00
_cell.angle_gamma   90.00
#
_symmetry.space_group_name_H-M   'P 1'
#
loop_
_entity.id
_entity.type
_entity.pdbx_description
1 polymer ?
#
loop_
_entity_poly.entity_id
_entity_poly.type
_entity_poly.pdbx_seq_one_letter_code
_entity_poly.pdbx_strand_id
1 'polypeptide(L)'
;MHAGVTGGVHRGGKRRLRNLLLGVQLFICWVFISLAAALYLQSDKTGRTLFGTLSLEEKEQILSIPMDFSFMNAVQKQDLIHQFKNLSGVEEVLPADINYLGGVSGTGMYTEKDNKGSYVDVNVMRITSGFFRFMHIPMRSGHTPRESSDLVIDEALSHRLGTDIMGKPLYNFDGDAYTVKGVCQTFVSSVYYDSEGFIFLLSGFDDYCGHCYIKCKEGQAETVFQEVRKILKKTLPESVEVKVSTFMDDIRESQALEFKLRGIVLFFSVVVLVISLLGVYSAVTIDTEYRRKEMAIRKINGAGMRQIVWLFARLYVTLLTVTAVLGFALVEFLLRQFSTLYTVFFQHGVAFYFCLFLSASLFVALTVAFRIWQVSRVNPAEEIKRE
;
A
#
# COMPACT_ATOMS: atom_id res chain seq x y z
N MET A 1 36.42 6.37 -59.77
CA MET A 1 36.65 5.98 -58.33
C MET A 1 36.08 7.02 -57.38
N HIS A 2 34.82 6.94 -57.01
CA HIS A 2 34.23 7.68 -55.87
C HIS A 2 32.80 7.18 -55.59
N ALA A 3 32.67 5.97 -55.03
CA ALA A 3 31.36 5.46 -54.60
C ALA A 3 31.51 4.50 -53.41
N GLY A 4 32.26 4.86 -52.38
CA GLY A 4 32.51 3.95 -51.25
C GLY A 4 32.34 4.54 -49.85
N VAL A 5 32.14 5.85 -49.69
CA VAL A 5 32.24 6.49 -48.37
C VAL A 5 30.90 6.90 -47.75
N THR A 6 29.83 7.02 -48.53
CA THR A 6 28.52 7.50 -48.03
C THR A 6 27.66 6.42 -47.38
N GLY A 7 27.89 5.13 -47.59
CA GLY A 7 27.10 4.06 -47.05
C GLY A 7 27.35 3.74 -45.54
N GLY A 8 28.54 4.09 -45.02
CA GLY A 8 28.92 3.79 -43.63
C GLY A 8 28.32 4.74 -42.59
N VAL A 9 28.19 6.03 -42.94
CA VAL A 9 27.70 7.07 -42.02
C VAL A 9 26.19 6.91 -41.75
N HIS A 10 25.38 6.55 -42.75
CA HIS A 10 23.94 6.34 -42.59
C HIS A 10 23.59 5.08 -41.77
N ARG A 11 24.45 4.04 -41.81
CA ARG A 11 24.20 2.79 -41.03
C ARG A 11 24.49 2.99 -39.55
N GLY A 12 25.50 3.75 -39.15
CA GLY A 12 25.84 4.07 -37.76
C GLY A 12 24.73 4.87 -37.06
N GLY A 13 24.05 5.79 -37.74
CA GLY A 13 22.96 6.59 -37.21
C GLY A 13 21.71 5.76 -36.87
N LYS A 14 21.29 4.87 -37.75
CA LYS A 14 20.13 3.98 -37.53
C LYS A 14 20.30 3.06 -36.33
N ARG A 15 21.51 2.52 -36.09
CA ARG A 15 21.81 1.67 -34.93
C ARG A 15 21.80 2.46 -33.62
N ARG A 16 22.33 3.68 -33.60
CA ARG A 16 22.30 4.57 -32.43
C ARG A 16 20.87 4.92 -32.06
N LEU A 17 20.02 5.29 -33.02
CA LEU A 17 18.61 5.60 -32.81
C LEU A 17 17.84 4.41 -32.23
N ARG A 18 18.02 3.21 -32.79
CA ARG A 18 17.41 1.98 -32.26
C ARG A 18 17.80 1.71 -30.80
N ASN A 19 19.10 1.83 -30.48
CA ASN A 19 19.58 1.59 -29.13
C ASN A 19 19.07 2.64 -28.15
N LEU A 20 18.91 3.90 -28.60
CA LEU A 20 18.30 4.96 -27.82
C LEU A 20 16.82 4.65 -27.52
N LEU A 21 16.04 4.27 -28.54
CA LEU A 21 14.62 3.89 -28.36
C LEU A 21 14.48 2.70 -27.42
N LEU A 22 15.32 1.68 -27.56
CA LEU A 22 15.34 0.54 -26.64
C LEU A 22 15.71 0.97 -25.22
N GLY A 23 16.67 1.89 -25.06
CA GLY A 23 17.01 2.46 -23.76
C GLY A 23 15.83 3.20 -23.11
N VAL A 24 15.10 4.01 -23.89
CA VAL A 24 13.89 4.69 -23.40
C VAL A 24 12.80 3.68 -22.97
N GLN A 25 12.58 2.64 -23.78
CA GLN A 25 11.62 1.59 -23.41
C GLN A 25 12.00 0.88 -22.09
N LEU A 26 13.27 0.50 -21.94
CA LEU A 26 13.75 -0.14 -20.72
C LEU A 26 13.67 0.81 -19.51
N PHE A 27 14.00 2.09 -19.70
CA PHE A 27 13.87 3.11 -18.65
C PHE A 27 12.41 3.22 -18.17
N ILE A 28 11.45 3.34 -19.10
CA ILE A 28 10.02 3.39 -18.77
C ILE A 28 9.59 2.08 -18.06
N CYS A 29 10.08 0.93 -18.53
CA CYS A 29 9.82 -0.37 -17.93
C CYS A 29 10.27 -0.41 -16.45
N TRP A 30 11.49 0.07 -16.15
CA TRP A 30 12.01 0.14 -14.78
C TRP A 30 11.14 1.03 -13.88
N VAL A 31 10.71 2.19 -14.39
CA VAL A 31 9.85 3.10 -13.63
C VAL A 31 8.52 2.43 -13.29
N PHE A 32 7.83 1.86 -14.28
CA PHE A 32 6.51 1.26 -14.05
C PHE A 32 6.56 0.02 -13.16
N ILE A 33 7.53 -0.87 -13.34
CA ILE A 33 7.67 -2.07 -12.50
C ILE A 33 7.98 -1.67 -11.05
N SER A 34 8.84 -0.67 -10.85
CA SER A 34 9.19 -0.21 -9.51
C SER A 34 8.03 0.47 -8.81
N LEU A 35 7.25 1.30 -9.52
CA LEU A 35 6.04 1.93 -8.96
C LEU A 35 4.96 0.90 -8.63
N ALA A 36 4.76 -0.11 -9.50
CA ALA A 36 3.80 -1.19 -9.22
C ALA A 36 4.18 -1.97 -7.96
N ALA A 37 5.46 -2.32 -7.82
CA ALA A 37 5.97 -3.01 -6.63
C ALA A 37 5.86 -2.14 -5.38
N ALA A 38 6.17 -0.84 -5.48
CA ALA A 38 6.06 0.11 -4.38
C ALA A 38 4.61 0.27 -3.90
N LEU A 39 3.65 0.45 -4.82
CA LEU A 39 2.22 0.55 -4.48
C LEU A 39 1.68 -0.75 -3.86
N TYR A 40 2.17 -1.91 -4.31
CA TYR A 40 1.80 -3.19 -3.71
C TYR A 40 2.30 -3.29 -2.27
N LEU A 41 3.57 -2.98 -2.03
CA LEU A 41 4.17 -3.03 -0.69
C LEU A 41 3.58 -1.98 0.25
N GLN A 42 3.26 -0.78 -0.25
CA GLN A 42 2.59 0.26 0.52
C GLN A 42 1.21 -0.21 0.98
N SER A 43 0.41 -0.76 0.07
CA SER A 43 -0.93 -1.26 0.38
C SER A 43 -0.91 -2.40 1.42
N ASP A 44 0.03 -3.36 1.31
CA ASP A 44 0.22 -4.42 2.30
C ASP A 44 0.66 -3.84 3.66
N LYS A 45 1.63 -2.92 3.66
CA LYS A 45 2.09 -2.25 4.87
C LYS A 45 0.96 -1.52 5.59
N THR A 46 0.16 -0.78 4.86
CA THR A 46 -0.98 -0.04 5.41
C THR A 46 -2.02 -0.97 6.03
N GLY A 47 -2.40 -2.03 5.33
CA GLY A 47 -3.36 -3.01 5.84
C GLY A 47 -2.92 -3.67 7.14
N ARG A 48 -1.61 -3.88 7.32
CA ARG A 48 -1.03 -4.41 8.57
C ARG A 48 -0.93 -3.38 9.68
N THR A 49 -0.67 -2.13 9.33
CA THR A 49 -0.34 -1.08 10.32
C THR A 49 -1.58 -0.40 10.88
N LEU A 50 -2.63 -0.21 10.07
CA LEU A 50 -3.90 0.33 10.57
C LEU A 50 -4.48 -0.61 11.61
N PHE A 51 -4.71 -0.09 12.83
CA PHE A 51 -5.08 -0.90 14.00
C PHE A 51 -4.20 -2.16 14.11
N GLY A 52 -2.89 -1.95 14.08
CA GLY A 52 -1.87 -3.01 14.10
C GLY A 52 -1.85 -3.85 15.39
N THR A 53 -2.65 -3.50 16.38
CA THR A 53 -2.95 -4.29 17.56
C THR A 53 -3.81 -5.52 17.27
N LEU A 54 -4.56 -5.49 16.14
CA LEU A 54 -5.33 -6.60 15.61
C LEU A 54 -4.54 -7.31 14.50
N SER A 55 -4.58 -8.64 14.47
CA SER A 55 -4.07 -9.44 13.36
C SER A 55 -4.92 -9.26 12.10
N LEU A 56 -4.40 -9.65 10.93
CA LEU A 56 -5.18 -9.60 9.69
C LEU A 56 -6.41 -10.51 9.75
N GLU A 57 -6.28 -11.67 10.38
CA GLU A 57 -7.36 -12.63 10.55
C GLU A 57 -8.47 -12.06 11.47
N GLU A 58 -8.11 -11.41 12.57
CA GLU A 58 -9.08 -10.75 13.45
C GLU A 58 -9.82 -9.62 12.73
N LYS A 59 -9.13 -8.83 11.89
CA LYS A 59 -9.78 -7.78 11.09
C LYS A 59 -10.82 -8.34 10.12
N GLU A 60 -10.62 -9.54 9.60
CA GLU A 60 -11.59 -10.25 8.76
C GLU A 60 -12.74 -10.87 9.57
N GLN A 61 -12.55 -11.12 10.87
CA GLN A 61 -13.59 -11.63 11.79
C GLN A 61 -14.41 -10.51 12.46
N ILE A 62 -14.09 -9.25 12.25
CA ILE A 62 -14.86 -8.11 12.76
C ILE A 62 -15.76 -7.59 11.65
N LEU A 63 -17.09 -7.66 11.85
CA LEU A 63 -18.06 -7.01 10.97
C LEU A 63 -18.21 -5.54 11.35
N SER A 64 -18.43 -4.71 10.35
CA SER A 64 -18.56 -3.26 10.41
C SER A 64 -19.90 -2.86 9.81
N ILE A 65 -20.72 -2.17 10.60
CA ILE A 65 -22.12 -1.88 10.26
C ILE A 65 -22.37 -0.40 10.50
N PRO A 66 -22.62 0.41 9.45
CA PRO A 66 -23.14 1.76 9.62
C PRO A 66 -24.50 1.75 10.30
N MET A 67 -24.65 2.54 11.36
CA MET A 67 -25.86 2.66 12.18
C MET A 67 -26.43 4.09 12.15
N ASP A 68 -26.01 4.91 11.19
CA ASP A 68 -26.49 6.29 11.04
C ASP A 68 -27.93 6.34 10.48
N PHE A 69 -28.85 5.80 11.26
CA PHE A 69 -30.28 5.75 10.96
C PHE A 69 -30.99 6.91 11.67
N SER A 70 -31.19 8.02 10.98
CA SER A 70 -31.88 9.21 11.50
C SER A 70 -33.34 8.94 11.90
N PHE A 71 -33.96 7.90 11.36
CA PHE A 71 -35.33 7.47 11.66
C PHE A 71 -35.44 6.54 12.88
N MET A 72 -34.32 6.06 13.43
CA MET A 72 -34.28 5.21 14.62
C MET A 72 -33.86 6.03 15.84
N ASN A 73 -34.61 5.88 16.92
CA ASN A 73 -34.23 6.43 18.22
C ASN A 73 -33.19 5.54 18.95
N ALA A 74 -32.62 6.04 20.05
CA ALA A 74 -31.59 5.32 20.81
C ALA A 74 -32.06 3.94 21.29
N VAL A 75 -33.31 3.81 21.74
CA VAL A 75 -33.88 2.54 22.21
C VAL A 75 -33.93 1.50 21.08
N GLN A 76 -34.38 1.89 19.91
CA GLN A 76 -34.45 1.00 18.74
C GLN A 76 -33.04 0.54 18.29
N LYS A 77 -32.06 1.43 18.35
CA LYS A 77 -30.66 1.08 18.07
C LYS A 77 -30.10 0.12 19.13
N GLN A 78 -30.44 0.33 20.42
CA GLN A 78 -30.05 -0.58 21.50
C GLN A 78 -30.67 -1.97 21.33
N ASP A 79 -31.96 -2.05 20.95
CA ASP A 79 -32.63 -3.33 20.67
C ASP A 79 -31.93 -4.08 19.52
N LEU A 80 -31.54 -3.36 18.48
CA LEU A 80 -30.81 -3.94 17.36
C LEU A 80 -29.46 -4.51 17.80
N ILE A 81 -28.71 -3.76 18.62
CA ILE A 81 -27.44 -4.21 19.19
C ILE A 81 -27.64 -5.44 20.10
N HIS A 82 -28.71 -5.47 20.89
CA HIS A 82 -29.05 -6.63 21.69
C HIS A 82 -29.34 -7.87 20.83
N GLN A 83 -30.04 -7.71 19.71
CA GLN A 83 -30.23 -8.80 18.76
C GLN A 83 -28.88 -9.32 18.20
N PHE A 84 -27.96 -8.43 17.85
CA PHE A 84 -26.63 -8.84 17.40
C PHE A 84 -25.83 -9.58 18.48
N LYS A 85 -25.87 -9.13 19.73
CA LYS A 85 -25.18 -9.78 20.86
C LYS A 85 -25.68 -11.20 21.11
N ASN A 86 -26.93 -11.51 20.77
CA ASN A 86 -27.54 -12.80 21.01
C ASN A 86 -27.31 -13.84 19.89
N LEU A 87 -26.60 -13.45 18.82
CA LEU A 87 -26.24 -14.37 17.74
C LEU A 87 -25.17 -15.37 18.21
N SER A 88 -25.34 -16.65 17.86
CA SER A 88 -24.50 -17.74 18.38
C SER A 88 -23.01 -17.63 18.01
N GLY A 89 -22.71 -17.01 16.85
CA GLY A 89 -21.36 -16.82 16.35
C GLY A 89 -20.68 -15.54 16.81
N VAL A 90 -21.35 -14.71 17.61
CA VAL A 90 -20.83 -13.43 18.09
C VAL A 90 -20.02 -13.63 19.37
N GLU A 91 -18.87 -12.99 19.46
CA GLU A 91 -18.01 -12.94 20.63
C GLU A 91 -18.25 -11.64 21.41
N GLU A 92 -18.16 -10.50 20.74
CA GLU A 92 -18.34 -9.18 21.33
C GLU A 92 -18.95 -8.19 20.34
N VAL A 93 -19.73 -7.24 20.83
CA VAL A 93 -20.31 -6.14 20.03
C VAL A 93 -19.89 -4.81 20.63
N LEU A 94 -19.28 -3.96 19.79
CA LEU A 94 -18.84 -2.62 20.15
C LEU A 94 -19.66 -1.58 19.38
N PRO A 95 -20.60 -0.88 20.02
CA PRO A 95 -21.21 0.31 19.44
C PRO A 95 -20.18 1.45 19.39
N ALA A 96 -20.27 2.30 18.37
CA ALA A 96 -19.37 3.42 18.15
C ALA A 96 -20.15 4.62 17.63
N ASP A 97 -19.66 5.83 17.87
CA ASP A 97 -20.24 7.06 17.32
C ASP A 97 -20.07 7.10 15.80
N ILE A 98 -18.88 6.75 15.36
CA ILE A 98 -18.43 6.86 13.96
C ILE A 98 -17.57 5.66 13.59
N ASN A 99 -17.33 5.50 12.30
CA ASN A 99 -16.32 4.55 11.83
C ASN A 99 -14.92 5.04 12.24
N TYR A 100 -14.20 4.22 13.02
CA TYR A 100 -12.88 4.57 13.56
C TYR A 100 -11.79 4.74 12.48
N LEU A 101 -11.99 4.24 11.27
CA LEU A 101 -11.05 4.39 10.14
C LEU A 101 -11.17 5.75 9.43
N GLY A 102 -12.28 6.46 9.62
CA GLY A 102 -12.51 7.77 8.97
C GLY A 102 -12.82 8.89 9.94
N GLY A 103 -12.97 8.57 11.22
CA GLY A 103 -13.57 9.43 12.21
C GLY A 103 -12.58 10.12 13.15
N VAL A 104 -11.43 10.52 12.66
CA VAL A 104 -10.48 11.33 13.42
C VAL A 104 -10.72 12.80 13.10
N SER A 105 -11.01 13.62 14.09
CA SER A 105 -11.05 15.07 13.93
C SER A 105 -9.92 15.72 14.70
N GLY A 106 -9.12 16.55 14.01
CA GLY A 106 -8.15 17.41 14.66
C GLY A 106 -8.86 18.47 15.50
N THR A 107 -8.38 18.72 16.70
CA THR A 107 -8.84 19.80 17.58
C THR A 107 -7.66 20.32 18.39
N GLY A 108 -7.85 21.47 19.04
CA GLY A 108 -6.89 22.01 19.98
C GLY A 108 -7.31 21.77 21.41
N MET A 109 -6.33 21.48 22.24
CA MET A 109 -6.47 21.47 23.69
C MET A 109 -5.46 22.44 24.32
N TYR A 110 -5.76 22.92 25.52
CA TYR A 110 -4.87 23.78 26.28
C TYR A 110 -4.36 23.03 27.51
N THR A 111 -3.08 23.14 27.81
CA THR A 111 -2.51 22.56 29.05
C THR A 111 -2.76 23.46 30.26
N GLU A 112 -3.03 24.73 30.05
CA GLU A 112 -3.34 25.71 31.10
C GLU A 112 -4.62 26.47 30.74
N LYS A 113 -5.51 26.62 31.71
CA LYS A 113 -6.75 27.37 31.55
C LYS A 113 -6.44 28.82 31.19
N ASP A 114 -7.16 29.34 30.19
CA ASP A 114 -7.09 30.71 29.72
C ASP A 114 -5.71 31.17 29.16
N ASN A 115 -4.77 30.26 29.00
CA ASN A 115 -3.47 30.54 28.38
C ASN A 115 -3.42 30.07 26.92
N LYS A 116 -3.62 31.00 25.98
CA LYS A 116 -3.56 30.71 24.53
C LYS A 116 -2.19 30.19 24.08
N GLY A 117 -1.11 30.47 24.82
CA GLY A 117 0.24 29.97 24.54
C GLY A 117 0.45 28.49 24.88
N SER A 118 -0.48 27.89 25.64
CA SER A 118 -0.46 26.47 26.01
C SER A 118 -1.22 25.54 25.06
N TYR A 119 -1.53 26.03 23.86
CA TYR A 119 -2.26 25.30 22.82
C TYR A 119 -1.46 24.10 22.27
N VAL A 120 -2.14 22.97 22.16
CA VAL A 120 -1.61 21.73 21.60
C VAL A 120 -2.60 21.16 20.60
N ASP A 121 -2.17 20.95 19.36
CA ASP A 121 -2.95 20.21 18.36
C ASP A 121 -3.00 18.72 18.74
N VAL A 122 -4.19 18.14 18.71
CA VAL A 122 -4.44 16.75 19.05
C VAL A 122 -5.51 16.16 18.13
N ASN A 123 -5.45 14.85 17.95
CA ASN A 123 -6.51 14.11 17.28
C ASN A 123 -7.49 13.58 18.34
N VAL A 124 -8.78 13.82 18.13
CA VAL A 124 -9.85 13.34 19.02
C VAL A 124 -10.48 12.09 18.43
N MET A 125 -10.54 11.06 19.24
CA MET A 125 -11.36 9.89 18.96
C MET A 125 -12.40 9.72 20.07
N ARG A 126 -13.67 9.79 19.69
CA ARG A 126 -14.77 9.48 20.60
C ARG A 126 -14.95 7.98 20.63
N ILE A 127 -14.89 7.40 21.83
CA ILE A 127 -14.94 5.96 22.03
C ILE A 127 -16.07 5.59 22.99
N THR A 128 -16.55 4.37 22.85
CA THR A 128 -17.50 3.77 23.81
C THR A 128 -16.76 2.86 24.80
N SER A 129 -17.45 2.50 25.87
CA SER A 129 -16.92 1.55 26.85
C SER A 129 -16.56 0.21 26.17
N GLY A 130 -15.38 -0.30 26.46
CA GLY A 130 -14.85 -1.54 25.87
C GLY A 130 -13.96 -1.36 24.66
N PHE A 131 -13.85 -0.17 24.07
CA PHE A 131 -13.04 0.10 22.87
C PHE A 131 -11.61 -0.45 22.96
N PHE A 132 -10.88 -0.12 24.02
CA PHE A 132 -9.48 -0.55 24.18
C PHE A 132 -9.34 -2.07 24.24
N ARG A 133 -10.28 -2.75 24.93
CA ARG A 133 -10.31 -4.22 25.00
C ARG A 133 -10.64 -4.82 23.65
N PHE A 134 -11.69 -4.33 22.99
CA PHE A 134 -12.15 -4.82 21.69
C PHE A 134 -11.07 -4.68 20.61
N MET A 135 -10.38 -3.55 20.59
CA MET A 135 -9.31 -3.25 19.61
C MET A 135 -7.93 -3.74 20.05
N HIS A 136 -7.83 -4.47 21.15
CA HIS A 136 -6.57 -4.99 21.74
C HIS A 136 -5.52 -3.89 21.95
N ILE A 137 -5.94 -2.68 22.33
CA ILE A 137 -5.04 -1.56 22.59
C ILE A 137 -4.62 -1.59 24.08
N PRO A 138 -3.35 -1.88 24.40
CA PRO A 138 -2.92 -1.99 25.79
C PRO A 138 -2.78 -0.62 26.45
N MET A 139 -3.23 -0.53 27.69
CA MET A 139 -2.94 0.61 28.56
C MET A 139 -1.49 0.50 29.07
N ARG A 140 -0.74 1.59 28.98
CA ARG A 140 0.64 1.69 29.50
C ARG A 140 0.65 2.14 30.95
N SER A 141 -0.26 3.05 31.30
CA SER A 141 -0.42 3.53 32.66
C SER A 141 -1.87 3.99 32.89
N GLY A 142 -2.28 4.02 34.15
CA GLY A 142 -3.63 4.44 34.52
C GLY A 142 -4.71 3.44 34.13
N HIS A 143 -5.88 3.93 33.78
CA HIS A 143 -7.06 3.12 33.43
C HIS A 143 -7.85 3.73 32.27
N THR A 144 -8.72 2.95 31.67
CA THR A 144 -9.66 3.40 30.64
C THR A 144 -10.64 4.43 31.20
N PRO A 145 -11.18 5.35 30.36
CA PRO A 145 -12.09 6.40 30.84
C PRO A 145 -13.38 5.76 31.39
N ARG A 146 -13.87 6.31 32.49
CA ARG A 146 -15.10 5.86 33.19
C ARG A 146 -16.19 6.92 33.17
N GLU A 147 -15.79 8.17 33.13
CA GLU A 147 -16.67 9.34 33.10
C GLU A 147 -16.40 10.18 31.86
N SER A 148 -17.34 11.02 31.47
CA SER A 148 -17.21 11.90 30.30
C SER A 148 -16.10 12.95 30.44
N SER A 149 -15.69 13.26 31.69
CA SER A 149 -14.55 14.13 32.02
C SER A 149 -13.20 13.42 32.04
N ASP A 150 -13.20 12.09 31.94
CA ASP A 150 -11.98 11.31 31.86
C ASP A 150 -11.38 11.35 30.46
N LEU A 151 -10.07 11.52 30.40
CA LEU A 151 -9.29 11.54 29.18
C LEU A 151 -8.26 10.42 29.21
N VAL A 152 -8.15 9.67 28.13
CA VAL A 152 -6.99 8.81 27.84
C VAL A 152 -6.23 9.44 26.68
N ILE A 153 -4.92 9.43 26.77
CA ILE A 153 -4.02 9.89 25.71
C ILE A 153 -3.16 8.74 25.22
N ASP A 154 -2.59 8.86 24.03
CA ASP A 154 -1.61 7.88 23.57
C ASP A 154 -0.17 8.22 24.03
N GLU A 155 0.74 7.26 23.88
CA GLU A 155 2.16 7.45 24.22
C GLU A 155 2.80 8.63 23.48
N ALA A 156 2.44 8.84 22.19
CA ALA A 156 3.00 9.93 21.38
C ALA A 156 2.66 11.29 21.99
N LEU A 157 1.40 11.52 22.35
CA LEU A 157 0.98 12.75 23.01
C LEU A 157 1.55 12.88 24.42
N SER A 158 1.64 11.78 25.17
CA SER A 158 2.27 11.77 26.49
C SER A 158 3.73 12.23 26.44
N HIS A 159 4.49 11.79 25.43
CA HIS A 159 5.88 12.26 25.24
C HIS A 159 5.97 13.75 24.88
N ARG A 160 5.01 14.27 24.08
CA ARG A 160 4.97 15.70 23.74
C ARG A 160 4.62 16.59 24.92
N LEU A 161 3.69 16.15 25.76
CA LEU A 161 3.21 16.91 26.92
C LEU A 161 4.10 16.75 28.17
N GLY A 162 4.99 15.77 28.14
CA GLY A 162 5.84 15.39 29.27
C GLY A 162 5.26 14.23 30.09
N THR A 163 6.15 13.42 30.65
CA THR A 163 5.78 12.15 31.31
C THR A 163 4.95 12.34 32.60
N ASP A 164 4.89 13.55 33.13
CA ASP A 164 4.13 13.89 34.35
C ASP A 164 2.74 14.44 34.04
N ILE A 165 2.11 13.97 32.93
CA ILE A 165 0.79 14.44 32.50
C ILE A 165 -0.35 13.73 33.24
N MET A 166 -0.11 12.58 33.83
CA MET A 166 -1.12 11.81 34.55
C MET A 166 -1.77 12.61 35.68
N GLY A 167 -3.09 12.64 35.71
CA GLY A 167 -3.89 13.38 36.71
C GLY A 167 -4.00 14.87 36.42
N LYS A 168 -3.30 15.42 35.41
CA LYS A 168 -3.42 16.83 35.01
C LYS A 168 -4.62 17.05 34.09
N PRO A 169 -5.23 18.24 34.19
CA PRO A 169 -6.32 18.60 33.28
C PRO A 169 -5.78 19.09 31.93
N LEU A 170 -6.52 18.79 30.85
CA LEU A 170 -6.46 19.48 29.56
C LEU A 170 -7.79 20.21 29.36
N TYR A 171 -7.76 21.36 28.73
CA TYR A 171 -8.92 22.22 28.54
C TYR A 171 -9.30 22.29 27.07
N ASN A 172 -10.61 22.21 26.75
CA ASN A 172 -11.11 22.45 25.41
C ASN A 172 -11.24 23.97 25.13
N PHE A 173 -11.70 24.33 23.93
CA PHE A 173 -11.91 25.72 23.55
C PHE A 173 -12.97 26.46 24.42
N ASP A 174 -13.90 25.71 25.00
CA ASP A 174 -14.96 26.23 25.85
C ASP A 174 -14.53 26.39 27.30
N GLY A 175 -13.29 25.93 27.61
CA GLY A 175 -12.72 25.99 28.96
C GLY A 175 -13.12 24.81 29.86
N ASP A 176 -13.78 23.77 29.30
CA ASP A 176 -14.08 22.55 30.05
C ASP A 176 -12.82 21.75 30.30
N ALA A 177 -12.72 21.22 31.53
CA ALA A 177 -11.56 20.46 31.96
C ALA A 177 -11.77 18.96 31.79
N TYR A 178 -10.82 18.31 31.15
CA TYR A 178 -10.73 16.85 31.01
C TYR A 178 -9.48 16.35 31.73
N THR A 179 -9.62 15.39 32.62
CA THR A 179 -8.49 14.88 33.41
C THR A 179 -7.86 13.66 32.77
N VAL A 180 -6.55 13.69 32.55
CA VAL A 180 -5.80 12.55 32.02
C VAL A 180 -5.78 11.40 33.04
N LYS A 181 -6.50 10.32 32.77
CA LYS A 181 -6.62 9.13 33.63
C LYS A 181 -5.85 7.92 33.15
N GLY A 182 -5.38 7.95 31.90
CA GLY A 182 -4.61 6.86 31.35
C GLY A 182 -3.79 7.24 30.14
N VAL A 183 -2.78 6.43 29.89
CA VAL A 183 -1.95 6.48 28.67
C VAL A 183 -2.03 5.11 28.01
N CYS A 184 -2.43 5.07 26.73
CA CYS A 184 -2.46 3.85 25.95
C CYS A 184 -1.30 3.76 24.96
N GLN A 185 -1.08 2.59 24.40
CA GLN A 185 -0.13 2.39 23.31
C GLN A 185 -0.57 3.20 22.08
N THR A 186 0.36 3.90 21.45
CA THR A 186 0.11 4.56 20.16
C THR A 186 -0.18 3.53 19.09
N PHE A 187 -1.21 3.78 18.27
CA PHE A 187 -1.57 2.99 17.12
C PHE A 187 -1.94 3.91 15.94
N VAL A 188 -1.97 3.35 14.75
CA VAL A 188 -2.31 4.09 13.53
C VAL A 188 -3.76 3.81 13.18
N SER A 189 -4.60 4.83 13.16
CA SER A 189 -6.02 4.75 12.74
C SER A 189 -6.27 5.32 11.34
N SER A 190 -5.35 6.13 10.83
CA SER A 190 -5.42 6.73 9.49
C SER A 190 -4.06 6.73 8.80
N VAL A 191 -4.07 6.62 7.48
CA VAL A 191 -2.86 6.59 6.64
C VAL A 191 -2.35 7.99 6.32
N TYR A 192 -3.26 8.97 6.30
CA TYR A 192 -3.00 10.31 5.76
C TYR A 192 -2.82 11.40 6.84
N TYR A 193 -3.18 11.09 8.08
CA TYR A 193 -3.07 12.06 9.16
C TYR A 193 -1.85 11.73 10.00
N ASP A 194 -0.94 12.66 10.10
CA ASP A 194 0.20 12.54 11.00
C ASP A 194 -0.33 12.40 12.43
N SER A 195 0.25 11.47 13.19
CA SER A 195 -0.14 11.23 14.57
C SER A 195 0.43 12.35 15.45
N GLU A 196 -0.24 13.50 15.47
CA GLU A 196 0.10 14.55 16.45
C GLU A 196 -0.16 14.09 17.89
N GLY A 197 -0.67 12.89 18.05
CA GLY A 197 -1.11 12.25 19.28
C GLY A 197 -2.62 12.25 19.42
N PHE A 198 -3.12 11.21 20.05
CA PHE A 198 -4.55 10.99 20.24
C PHE A 198 -5.00 11.29 21.65
N ILE A 199 -6.18 11.89 21.73
CA ILE A 199 -7.01 11.90 22.95
C ILE A 199 -8.25 11.04 22.71
N PHE A 200 -8.62 10.29 23.73
CA PHE A 200 -9.79 9.40 23.70
C PHE A 200 -10.78 9.91 24.74
N LEU A 201 -11.95 10.32 24.26
CA LEU A 201 -13.07 10.81 25.08
C LEU A 201 -14.17 9.76 25.09
N LEU A 202 -14.71 9.47 26.26
CA LEU A 202 -15.85 8.58 26.40
C LEU A 202 -17.09 9.27 25.84
N SER A 203 -17.74 8.63 24.87
CA SER A 203 -19.02 9.03 24.31
C SER A 203 -20.15 8.35 25.05
N GLY A 204 -21.18 9.10 25.43
CA GLY A 204 -22.41 8.52 25.95
C GLY A 204 -23.12 7.73 24.85
N PHE A 205 -23.50 6.48 25.17
CA PHE A 205 -24.27 5.65 24.22
C PHE A 205 -25.62 6.28 23.84
N ASP A 206 -26.17 7.10 24.73
CA ASP A 206 -27.51 7.67 24.60
C ASP A 206 -27.58 8.80 23.55
N ASP A 207 -26.43 9.42 23.20
CA ASP A 207 -26.44 10.58 22.33
C ASP A 207 -26.30 10.22 20.85
N TYR A 208 -25.47 9.24 20.49
CA TYR A 208 -25.23 8.93 19.08
C TYR A 208 -24.55 7.56 18.87
N CYS A 209 -25.26 6.62 18.25
CA CYS A 209 -24.65 5.38 17.75
C CYS A 209 -24.71 5.40 16.22
N GLY A 210 -23.63 5.84 15.59
CA GLY A 210 -23.51 5.93 14.13
C GLY A 210 -22.86 4.71 13.48
N HIS A 211 -22.25 3.83 14.31
CA HIS A 211 -21.55 2.64 13.82
C HIS A 211 -21.62 1.49 14.84
N CYS A 212 -21.46 0.26 14.36
CA CYS A 212 -21.39 -0.92 15.21
C CYS A 212 -20.36 -1.91 14.67
N TYR A 213 -19.49 -2.39 15.55
CA TYR A 213 -18.55 -3.46 15.24
C TYR A 213 -18.96 -4.74 15.94
N ILE A 214 -18.91 -5.86 15.23
CA ILE A 214 -19.25 -7.18 15.76
C ILE A 214 -18.04 -8.11 15.59
N LYS A 215 -17.43 -8.51 16.69
CA LYS A 215 -16.37 -9.52 16.70
C LYS A 215 -17.00 -10.89 16.62
N CYS A 216 -16.66 -11.64 15.59
CA CYS A 216 -17.15 -12.99 15.39
C CYS A 216 -16.17 -14.02 15.94
N LYS A 217 -16.69 -15.15 16.38
CA LYS A 217 -15.87 -16.32 16.71
C LYS A 217 -15.18 -16.83 15.46
N GLU A 218 -14.03 -17.46 15.64
CA GLU A 218 -13.21 -17.98 14.53
C GLU A 218 -14.05 -18.83 13.55
N GLY A 219 -13.97 -18.52 12.27
CA GLY A 219 -14.70 -19.19 11.20
C GLY A 219 -16.21 -18.92 11.13
N GLN A 220 -16.77 -18.04 11.99
CA GLN A 220 -18.21 -17.76 12.02
C GLN A 220 -18.60 -16.44 11.33
N ALA A 221 -17.64 -15.67 10.84
CA ALA A 221 -17.90 -14.33 10.28
C ALA A 221 -18.95 -14.36 9.16
N GLU A 222 -18.89 -15.30 8.23
CA GLU A 222 -19.86 -15.40 7.14
C GLU A 222 -21.25 -15.77 7.63
N THR A 223 -21.37 -16.70 8.59
CA THR A 223 -22.66 -17.07 9.19
C THR A 223 -23.30 -15.86 9.88
N VAL A 224 -22.51 -15.17 10.73
CA VAL A 224 -22.98 -13.98 11.46
C VAL A 224 -23.34 -12.86 10.47
N PHE A 225 -22.56 -12.69 9.40
CA PHE A 225 -22.84 -11.71 8.35
C PHE A 225 -24.22 -11.92 7.72
N GLN A 226 -24.57 -13.17 7.39
CA GLN A 226 -25.87 -13.49 6.79
C GLN A 226 -27.01 -13.29 7.81
N GLU A 227 -26.81 -13.64 9.09
CA GLU A 227 -27.79 -13.42 10.15
C GLU A 227 -28.01 -11.93 10.43
N VAL A 228 -26.96 -11.13 10.51
CA VAL A 228 -27.00 -9.68 10.65
C VAL A 228 -27.78 -9.05 9.48
N ARG A 229 -27.48 -9.42 8.25
CA ARG A 229 -28.22 -8.93 7.07
C ARG A 229 -29.71 -9.28 7.13
N LYS A 230 -30.06 -10.47 7.61
CA LYS A 230 -31.45 -10.91 7.78
C LYS A 230 -32.17 -10.08 8.84
N ILE A 231 -31.51 -9.78 9.96
CA ILE A 231 -32.04 -8.91 11.02
C ILE A 231 -32.26 -7.50 10.47
N LEU A 232 -31.24 -6.91 9.83
CA LEU A 232 -31.32 -5.57 9.25
C LEU A 232 -32.47 -5.48 8.23
N LYS A 233 -32.56 -6.44 7.31
CA LYS A 233 -33.64 -6.48 6.30
C LYS A 233 -35.05 -6.60 6.93
N LYS A 234 -35.16 -7.25 8.10
CA LYS A 234 -36.46 -7.36 8.83
C LYS A 234 -36.79 -6.08 9.58
N THR A 235 -35.79 -5.38 10.09
CA THR A 235 -35.95 -4.24 11.01
C THR A 235 -36.01 -2.89 10.29
N LEU A 236 -35.31 -2.78 9.16
CA LEU A 236 -35.20 -1.53 8.41
C LEU A 236 -36.26 -1.46 7.30
N PRO A 237 -36.69 -0.24 6.89
CA PRO A 237 -37.52 -0.04 5.71
C PRO A 237 -36.83 -0.55 4.43
N GLU A 238 -37.61 -1.05 3.48
CA GLU A 238 -37.08 -1.56 2.19
C GLU A 238 -36.25 -0.51 1.38
N SER A 239 -36.49 0.76 1.64
CA SER A 239 -35.75 1.87 1.00
C SER A 239 -34.37 2.09 1.57
N VAL A 240 -33.99 1.42 2.66
CA VAL A 240 -32.71 1.60 3.35
C VAL A 240 -31.83 0.38 3.08
N GLU A 241 -30.80 0.59 2.29
CA GLU A 241 -29.77 -0.42 2.05
C GLU A 241 -28.56 -0.16 2.97
N VAL A 242 -28.26 -1.13 3.83
CA VAL A 242 -27.10 -1.06 4.74
C VAL A 242 -25.98 -1.95 4.20
N LYS A 243 -24.84 -1.34 3.96
CA LYS A 243 -23.62 -2.06 3.59
C LYS A 243 -23.00 -2.65 4.87
N VAL A 244 -23.18 -3.94 5.06
CA VAL A 244 -22.40 -4.70 6.05
C VAL A 244 -21.09 -5.11 5.39
N SER A 245 -19.96 -4.82 6.02
CA SER A 245 -18.61 -5.13 5.55
C SER A 245 -17.80 -5.79 6.67
N THR A 246 -16.60 -6.28 6.36
CA THR A 246 -15.61 -6.58 7.40
C THR A 246 -14.78 -5.33 7.72
N PHE A 247 -14.16 -5.31 8.90
CA PHE A 247 -13.24 -4.23 9.25
C PHE A 247 -12.06 -4.15 8.26
N MET A 248 -11.65 -5.32 7.74
CA MET A 248 -10.63 -5.36 6.69
C MET A 248 -11.12 -4.78 5.36
N ASP A 249 -12.40 -4.94 5.03
CA ASP A 249 -12.98 -4.32 3.82
C ASP A 249 -13.07 -2.80 3.97
N ASP A 250 -13.39 -2.30 5.17
CA ASP A 250 -13.37 -0.86 5.46
C ASP A 250 -11.95 -0.29 5.31
N ILE A 251 -10.93 -1.01 5.79
CA ILE A 251 -9.52 -0.66 5.56
C ILE A 251 -9.21 -0.60 4.05
N ARG A 252 -9.67 -1.58 3.29
CA ARG A 252 -9.48 -1.59 1.82
C ARG A 252 -10.23 -0.44 1.15
N GLU A 253 -11.42 -0.12 1.63
CA GLU A 253 -12.22 0.98 1.08
C GLU A 253 -11.63 2.35 1.41
N SER A 254 -11.09 2.54 2.61
CA SER A 254 -10.36 3.77 2.97
C SER A 254 -9.16 4.04 2.04
N GLN A 255 -8.64 2.99 1.40
CA GLN A 255 -7.55 3.01 0.43
C GLN A 255 -8.02 2.76 -1.02
N ALA A 256 -9.33 2.92 -1.30
CA ALA A 256 -9.88 2.54 -2.61
C ALA A 256 -9.19 3.22 -3.81
N LEU A 257 -8.74 4.47 -3.64
CA LEU A 257 -7.99 5.19 -4.66
C LEU A 257 -6.65 4.50 -4.94
N GLU A 258 -5.92 4.11 -3.91
CA GLU A 258 -4.61 3.44 -4.01
C GLU A 258 -4.74 2.07 -4.65
N PHE A 259 -5.78 1.31 -4.27
CA PHE A 259 -6.07 0.01 -4.90
C PHE A 259 -6.38 0.16 -6.40
N LYS A 260 -7.16 1.18 -6.79
CA LYS A 260 -7.44 1.48 -8.20
C LYS A 260 -6.16 1.88 -8.94
N LEU A 261 -5.37 2.79 -8.39
CA LEU A 261 -4.08 3.21 -8.96
C LEU A 261 -3.12 2.02 -9.09
N ARG A 262 -3.03 1.16 -8.07
CA ARG A 262 -2.23 -0.06 -8.11
C ARG A 262 -2.61 -0.96 -9.29
N GLY A 263 -3.92 -1.19 -9.51
CA GLY A 263 -4.41 -2.01 -10.63
C GLY A 263 -4.03 -1.42 -11.98
N ILE A 264 -4.19 -0.12 -12.15
CA ILE A 264 -3.83 0.62 -13.38
C ILE A 264 -2.33 0.54 -13.64
N VAL A 265 -1.51 0.87 -12.63
CA VAL A 265 -0.04 0.86 -12.76
C VAL A 265 0.48 -0.55 -13.02
N LEU A 266 -0.08 -1.58 -12.38
CA LEU A 266 0.26 -2.97 -12.63
C LEU A 266 -0.05 -3.39 -14.07
N PHE A 267 -1.24 -3.04 -14.57
CA PHE A 267 -1.62 -3.32 -15.96
C PHE A 267 -0.62 -2.68 -16.94
N PHE A 268 -0.33 -1.39 -16.80
CA PHE A 268 0.64 -0.72 -17.65
C PHE A 268 2.05 -1.28 -17.50
N SER A 269 2.45 -1.71 -16.29
CA SER A 269 3.75 -2.36 -16.07
C SER A 269 3.89 -3.63 -16.88
N VAL A 270 2.85 -4.47 -16.91
CA VAL A 270 2.84 -5.70 -17.73
C VAL A 270 2.89 -5.37 -19.22
N VAL A 271 2.11 -4.42 -19.69
CA VAL A 271 2.11 -4.00 -21.10
C VAL A 271 3.50 -3.47 -21.52
N VAL A 272 4.08 -2.57 -20.72
CA VAL A 272 5.41 -2.00 -21.01
C VAL A 272 6.50 -3.07 -20.95
N LEU A 273 6.40 -4.03 -20.02
CA LEU A 273 7.32 -5.16 -19.95
C LEU A 273 7.27 -6.00 -21.22
N VAL A 274 6.07 -6.37 -21.70
CA VAL A 274 5.90 -7.14 -22.93
C VAL A 274 6.46 -6.39 -24.13
N ILE A 275 6.15 -5.10 -24.27
CA ILE A 275 6.69 -4.25 -25.36
C ILE A 275 8.23 -4.19 -25.26
N SER A 276 8.79 -4.05 -24.07
CA SER A 276 10.24 -4.01 -23.87
C SER A 276 10.91 -5.34 -24.23
N LEU A 277 10.32 -6.47 -23.89
CA LEU A 277 10.81 -7.80 -24.28
C LEU A 277 10.76 -8.01 -25.79
N LEU A 278 9.70 -7.57 -26.45
CA LEU A 278 9.58 -7.59 -27.93
C LEU A 278 10.63 -6.68 -28.58
N GLY A 279 10.87 -5.49 -28.01
CA GLY A 279 11.90 -4.57 -28.45
C GLY A 279 13.31 -5.18 -28.34
N VAL A 280 13.63 -5.81 -27.20
CA VAL A 280 14.90 -6.52 -26.99
C VAL A 280 15.01 -7.70 -28.00
N TYR A 281 13.97 -8.51 -28.14
CA TYR A 281 13.94 -9.62 -29.08
C TYR A 281 14.22 -9.17 -30.53
N SER A 282 13.55 -8.12 -30.97
CA SER A 282 13.75 -7.52 -32.31
C SER A 282 15.17 -6.98 -32.46
N ALA A 283 15.69 -6.26 -31.48
CA ALA A 283 17.05 -5.71 -31.51
C ALA A 283 18.10 -6.80 -31.58
N VAL A 284 17.97 -7.88 -30.78
CA VAL A 284 18.87 -9.05 -30.80
C VAL A 284 18.78 -9.76 -32.15
N THR A 285 17.58 -9.90 -32.73
CA THR A 285 17.38 -10.52 -34.05
C THR A 285 18.18 -9.78 -35.12
N ILE A 286 18.00 -8.47 -35.20
CA ILE A 286 18.69 -7.63 -36.17
C ILE A 286 20.21 -7.69 -35.96
N ASP A 287 20.67 -7.56 -34.69
CA ASP A 287 22.11 -7.61 -34.39
C ASP A 287 22.73 -8.96 -34.72
N THR A 288 22.03 -10.07 -34.48
CA THR A 288 22.51 -11.42 -34.83
C THR A 288 22.57 -11.64 -36.35
N GLU A 289 21.60 -11.14 -37.10
CA GLU A 289 21.61 -11.21 -38.57
C GLU A 289 22.79 -10.40 -39.15
N TYR A 290 23.02 -9.18 -38.67
CA TYR A 290 24.16 -8.37 -39.14
C TYR A 290 25.53 -8.96 -38.84
N ARG A 291 25.66 -9.73 -37.74
CA ARG A 291 26.92 -10.34 -37.31
C ARG A 291 27.01 -11.84 -37.61
N ARG A 292 26.12 -12.34 -38.46
CA ARG A 292 26.01 -13.78 -38.75
C ARG A 292 27.33 -14.34 -39.32
N LYS A 293 27.95 -13.62 -40.26
CA LYS A 293 29.27 -13.99 -40.83
C LYS A 293 30.39 -13.99 -39.76
N GLU A 294 30.41 -12.98 -38.88
CA GLU A 294 31.36 -12.93 -37.76
C GLU A 294 31.20 -14.09 -36.81
N MET A 295 29.98 -14.48 -36.49
CA MET A 295 29.69 -15.66 -35.67
C MET A 295 30.15 -16.96 -36.32
N ALA A 296 29.88 -17.13 -37.61
CA ALA A 296 30.33 -18.31 -38.37
C ALA A 296 31.86 -18.47 -38.37
N ILE A 297 32.60 -17.37 -38.64
CA ILE A 297 34.07 -17.37 -38.63
C ILE A 297 34.61 -17.71 -37.23
N ARG A 298 34.05 -17.12 -36.17
CA ARG A 298 34.46 -17.41 -34.78
C ARG A 298 34.18 -18.86 -34.39
N LYS A 299 33.04 -19.44 -34.84
CA LYS A 299 32.65 -20.81 -34.57
C LYS A 299 33.60 -21.79 -35.28
N ILE A 300 34.02 -21.50 -36.51
CA ILE A 300 35.03 -22.28 -37.24
C ILE A 300 36.38 -22.20 -36.52
N ASN A 301 36.72 -21.06 -35.94
CA ASN A 301 37.96 -20.88 -35.17
C ASN A 301 37.84 -21.41 -33.70
N GLY A 302 36.84 -22.23 -33.38
CA GLY A 302 36.71 -22.92 -32.11
C GLY A 302 36.09 -22.09 -30.98
N ALA A 303 35.48 -20.93 -31.27
CA ALA A 303 34.81 -20.16 -30.24
C ALA A 303 33.59 -20.89 -29.68
N GLY A 304 33.56 -21.07 -28.35
CA GLY A 304 32.43 -21.66 -27.64
C GLY A 304 31.19 -20.76 -27.64
N MET A 305 30.02 -21.38 -27.48
CA MET A 305 28.73 -20.70 -27.42
C MET A 305 28.71 -19.56 -26.39
N ARG A 306 29.30 -19.76 -25.23
CA ARG A 306 29.37 -18.76 -24.14
C ARG A 306 30.06 -17.46 -24.58
N GLN A 307 31.12 -17.56 -25.40
CA GLN A 307 31.86 -16.41 -25.91
C GLN A 307 31.03 -15.62 -26.92
N ILE A 308 30.25 -16.31 -27.76
CA ILE A 308 29.35 -15.70 -28.75
C ILE A 308 28.21 -14.98 -28.04
N VAL A 309 27.56 -15.65 -27.06
CA VAL A 309 26.48 -15.02 -26.25
C VAL A 309 27.00 -13.77 -25.55
N TRP A 310 28.17 -13.81 -24.93
CA TRP A 310 28.74 -12.68 -24.21
C TRP A 310 29.04 -11.47 -25.12
N LEU A 311 29.44 -11.69 -26.35
CA LEU A 311 29.69 -10.63 -27.33
C LEU A 311 28.44 -9.78 -27.60
N PHE A 312 27.27 -10.44 -27.67
CA PHE A 312 25.99 -9.77 -27.89
C PHE A 312 25.42 -9.23 -26.58
N ALA A 313 25.49 -10.02 -25.50
CA ALA A 313 24.91 -9.66 -24.21
C ALA A 313 25.50 -8.37 -23.63
N ARG A 314 26.79 -8.08 -23.87
CA ARG A 314 27.47 -6.89 -23.33
C ARG A 314 26.71 -5.60 -23.57
N LEU A 315 26.19 -5.38 -24.80
CA LEU A 315 25.43 -4.18 -25.12
C LEU A 315 24.13 -4.10 -24.31
N TYR A 316 23.40 -5.21 -24.24
CA TYR A 316 22.11 -5.26 -23.54
C TYR A 316 22.30 -5.16 -22.03
N VAL A 317 23.33 -5.77 -21.47
CA VAL A 317 23.69 -5.61 -20.05
C VAL A 317 24.00 -4.15 -19.73
N THR A 318 24.80 -3.48 -20.58
CA THR A 318 25.10 -2.06 -20.38
C THR A 318 23.84 -1.20 -20.44
N LEU A 319 22.96 -1.42 -21.44
CA LEU A 319 21.70 -0.69 -21.56
C LEU A 319 20.79 -0.93 -20.35
N LEU A 320 20.64 -2.18 -19.93
CA LEU A 320 19.86 -2.56 -18.74
C LEU A 320 20.37 -1.84 -17.49
N THR A 321 21.69 -1.90 -17.25
CA THR A 321 22.27 -1.30 -16.04
C THR A 321 22.13 0.22 -16.04
N VAL A 322 22.45 0.89 -17.16
CA VAL A 322 22.34 2.34 -17.24
C VAL A 322 20.89 2.81 -17.08
N THR A 323 19.96 2.15 -17.77
CA THR A 323 18.55 2.53 -17.69
C THR A 323 17.93 2.19 -16.34
N ALA A 324 18.39 1.12 -15.66
CA ALA A 324 17.98 0.79 -14.31
C ALA A 324 18.44 1.84 -13.30
N VAL A 325 19.70 2.28 -13.36
CA VAL A 325 20.21 3.32 -12.47
C VAL A 325 19.41 4.62 -12.63
N LEU A 326 19.15 5.04 -13.86
CA LEU A 326 18.35 6.24 -14.12
C LEU A 326 16.89 6.07 -13.69
N GLY A 327 16.28 4.92 -13.97
CA GLY A 327 14.90 4.62 -13.61
C GLY A 327 14.72 4.55 -12.09
N PHE A 328 15.62 3.86 -11.39
CA PHE A 328 15.57 3.76 -9.93
C PHE A 328 15.83 5.10 -9.24
N ALA A 329 16.72 5.94 -9.78
CA ALA A 329 16.93 7.28 -9.26
C ALA A 329 15.68 8.15 -9.38
N LEU A 330 14.95 8.08 -10.50
CA LEU A 330 13.68 8.78 -10.67
C LEU A 330 12.61 8.23 -9.69
N VAL A 331 12.51 6.90 -9.58
CA VAL A 331 11.54 6.28 -8.66
C VAL A 331 11.84 6.64 -7.21
N GLU A 332 13.11 6.61 -6.78
CA GLU A 332 13.51 7.04 -5.45
C GLU A 332 13.09 8.49 -5.16
N PHE A 333 13.32 9.39 -6.12
CA PHE A 333 12.88 10.78 -6.01
C PHE A 333 11.35 10.87 -5.83
N LEU A 334 10.57 10.13 -6.66
CA LEU A 334 9.11 10.11 -6.56
C LEU A 334 8.65 9.53 -5.21
N LEU A 335 9.22 8.39 -4.78
CA LEU A 335 8.84 7.75 -3.53
C LEU A 335 9.13 8.64 -2.31
N ARG A 336 10.20 9.42 -2.32
CA ARG A 336 10.47 10.41 -1.27
C ARG A 336 9.41 11.51 -1.21
N GLN A 337 8.94 11.99 -2.37
CA GLN A 337 7.84 12.96 -2.39
C GLN A 337 6.54 12.34 -1.89
N PHE A 338 6.23 11.11 -2.30
CA PHE A 338 5.04 10.40 -1.83
C PHE A 338 5.10 10.06 -0.34
N SER A 339 6.27 9.73 0.20
CA SER A 339 6.40 9.36 1.62
C SER A 339 5.98 10.48 2.57
N THR A 340 6.06 11.74 2.16
CA THR A 340 5.62 12.89 2.98
C THR A 340 4.10 12.99 3.12
N LEU A 341 3.34 12.27 2.29
CA LEU A 341 1.87 12.27 2.32
C LEU A 341 1.29 11.18 3.24
N TYR A 342 2.14 10.27 3.75
CA TYR A 342 1.73 9.11 4.51
C TYR A 342 2.31 9.14 5.92
N THR A 343 1.49 8.88 6.91
CA THR A 343 1.94 8.66 8.29
C THR A 343 2.84 7.44 8.41
N VAL A 344 2.52 6.40 7.64
CA VAL A 344 3.31 5.16 7.59
C VAL A 344 3.61 4.81 6.15
N PHE A 345 4.89 4.83 5.80
CA PHE A 345 5.37 4.45 4.49
C PHE A 345 6.18 3.15 4.55
N PHE A 346 6.12 2.32 3.50
CA PHE A 346 6.91 1.10 3.46
C PHE A 346 8.41 1.46 3.37
N GLN A 347 9.22 0.69 4.08
CA GLN A 347 10.67 0.89 4.03
C GLN A 347 11.23 0.28 2.75
N HIS A 348 11.84 1.10 1.92
CA HIS A 348 12.53 0.68 0.72
C HIS A 348 14.04 0.98 0.89
N GLY A 349 14.85 0.06 0.44
CA GLY A 349 16.29 0.16 0.52
C GLY A 349 16.95 -0.47 -0.69
N VAL A 350 18.26 -0.61 -0.67
CA VAL A 350 19.03 -1.20 -1.78
C VAL A 350 18.52 -2.59 -2.17
N ALA A 351 18.06 -3.38 -1.20
CA ALA A 351 17.50 -4.72 -1.45
C ALA A 351 16.25 -4.69 -2.34
N PHE A 352 15.38 -3.70 -2.18
CA PHE A 352 14.19 -3.51 -3.02
C PHE A 352 14.58 -3.35 -4.49
N TYR A 353 15.47 -2.41 -4.80
CA TYR A 353 15.93 -2.16 -6.17
C TYR A 353 16.75 -3.32 -6.73
N PHE A 354 17.54 -4.00 -5.88
CA PHE A 354 18.32 -5.16 -6.29
C PHE A 354 17.43 -6.34 -6.69
N CYS A 355 16.38 -6.64 -5.93
CA CYS A 355 15.41 -7.68 -6.28
C CYS A 355 14.68 -7.37 -7.59
N LEU A 356 14.28 -6.12 -7.80
CA LEU A 356 13.65 -5.67 -9.03
C LEU A 356 14.62 -5.80 -10.22
N PHE A 357 15.88 -5.37 -10.05
CA PHE A 357 16.90 -5.51 -11.08
C PHE A 357 17.13 -6.97 -11.46
N LEU A 358 17.27 -7.86 -10.49
CA LEU A 358 17.47 -9.30 -10.76
C LEU A 358 16.29 -9.91 -11.49
N SER A 359 15.05 -9.64 -11.04
CA SER A 359 13.84 -10.24 -11.63
C SER A 359 13.66 -9.84 -13.09
N ALA A 360 13.68 -8.54 -13.39
CA ALA A 360 13.51 -8.06 -14.77
C ALA A 360 14.71 -8.38 -15.66
N SER A 361 15.96 -8.34 -15.13
CA SER A 361 17.15 -8.76 -15.87
C SER A 361 17.11 -10.23 -16.27
N LEU A 362 16.52 -11.09 -15.44
CA LEU A 362 16.32 -12.50 -15.75
C LEU A 362 15.44 -12.68 -17.01
N PHE A 363 14.32 -11.96 -17.11
CA PHE A 363 13.44 -12.02 -18.29
C PHE A 363 14.17 -11.58 -19.56
N VAL A 364 14.93 -10.49 -19.49
CA VAL A 364 15.71 -9.99 -20.63
C VAL A 364 16.82 -10.98 -21.00
N ALA A 365 17.55 -11.53 -20.01
CA ALA A 365 18.59 -12.52 -20.24
C ALA A 365 18.06 -13.79 -20.92
N LEU A 366 16.90 -14.28 -20.47
CA LEU A 366 16.22 -15.43 -21.10
C LEU A 366 15.84 -15.12 -22.54
N THR A 367 15.30 -13.93 -22.82
CA THR A 367 14.92 -13.50 -24.18
C THR A 367 16.17 -13.45 -25.09
N VAL A 368 17.25 -12.86 -24.63
CA VAL A 368 18.52 -12.76 -25.38
C VAL A 368 19.11 -14.15 -25.61
N ALA A 369 19.20 -14.98 -24.56
CA ALA A 369 19.75 -16.32 -24.63
C ALA A 369 18.95 -17.21 -25.59
N PHE A 370 17.61 -17.18 -25.51
CA PHE A 370 16.72 -17.92 -26.37
C PHE A 370 16.94 -17.58 -27.85
N ARG A 371 17.02 -16.30 -28.16
CA ARG A 371 17.20 -15.87 -29.55
C ARG A 371 18.59 -16.25 -30.09
N ILE A 372 19.65 -16.05 -29.33
CA ILE A 372 20.99 -16.44 -29.76
C ILE A 372 21.08 -17.96 -29.95
N TRP A 373 20.45 -18.73 -29.08
CA TRP A 373 20.38 -20.20 -29.21
C TRP A 373 19.68 -20.64 -30.50
N GLN A 374 18.55 -20.01 -30.87
CA GLN A 374 17.86 -20.29 -32.14
C GLN A 374 18.78 -20.03 -33.35
N VAL A 375 19.47 -18.88 -33.39
CA VAL A 375 20.33 -18.53 -34.52
C VAL A 375 21.58 -19.41 -34.59
N SER A 376 22.09 -19.85 -33.45
CA SER A 376 23.30 -20.69 -33.41
C SER A 376 23.10 -22.12 -33.86
N ARG A 377 21.86 -22.62 -33.95
CA ARG A 377 21.52 -23.95 -34.47
C ARG A 377 21.56 -24.02 -35.99
N VAL A 378 21.61 -22.89 -36.69
CA VAL A 378 21.68 -22.86 -38.13
C VAL A 378 23.08 -23.37 -38.58
N ASN A 379 23.13 -24.23 -39.61
CA ASN A 379 24.35 -24.86 -40.09
C ASN A 379 25.32 -23.84 -40.73
N PRO A 380 26.55 -23.68 -40.19
CA PRO A 380 27.50 -22.69 -40.70
C PRO A 380 27.84 -22.85 -42.19
N ALA A 381 27.81 -24.10 -42.71
CA ALA A 381 28.16 -24.42 -44.10
C ALA A 381 27.14 -23.89 -45.14
N GLU A 382 25.86 -23.82 -44.78
CA GLU A 382 24.80 -23.25 -45.65
C GLU A 382 24.84 -21.74 -45.77
N GLU A 383 25.36 -21.11 -44.73
CA GLU A 383 25.44 -19.65 -44.63
C GLU A 383 26.54 -19.03 -45.46
N ILE A 384 27.66 -19.77 -45.65
CA ILE A 384 28.78 -19.29 -46.48
C ILE A 384 28.47 -19.52 -47.99
N LYS A 385 27.54 -20.43 -48.31
CA LYS A 385 27.11 -20.72 -49.67
C LYS A 385 26.02 -19.82 -50.23
N ARG A 386 25.37 -19.00 -49.41
CA ARG A 386 24.33 -18.04 -49.79
C ARG A 386 24.94 -16.72 -50.27
N GLU A 387 25.64 -16.75 -51.40
CA GLU A 387 25.95 -15.59 -52.25
C GLU A 387 25.36 -15.82 -53.62
#